data_94935a124cf78dc69aac2173343b35d6
#
_entry.id   94935a124cf78dc69aac2173343b35d6
#
_cell.length_a   1.000
_cell.length_b   1.000
_cell.length_c   1.000
_cell.angle_alpha   90.00
_cell.angle_beta   90.00
_cell.angle_gamma   90.00
#
_symmetry.space_group_name_H-M   'P 1'
#
loop_
_entity.id
_entity.type
_entity.pdbx_description
1 polymer ?
#
loop_
_entity_poly.entity_id
_entity_poly.type
_entity_poly.pdbx_seq_one_letter_code
_entity_poly.pdbx_strand_id
1 'polypeptide(L)'
;MKYFLEHNGKKYSDKDLIDAFYQLGIKRGDILCVHTELFNFGVPLLSRNEFLQTILNCFFEVIGKEGTLIMPTFTYSFCKNEIYDKINSKTKMGALNEYFRKQTGAKRTNDPIFSFAIKGAKEELFLKDTTSCFGENCVYEILTKENGKYMTFGGQGHTLTHYAEEQFDVFYRYHKFFSGILIDENNISYNKTISYYVRKLDISSEPNLINIINIVNSTKNFKKNNFAGDHINIYNAKEYIEILWEKLDINQTILIENYDTIY
;
A
#
# COMPACT_ATOMS: atom_id res chain seq x y z
N MET A 1 -13.93 11.60 -22.47
CA MET A 1 -13.31 10.31 -22.84
C MET A 1 -11.93 10.61 -23.44
N LYS A 2 -10.86 10.17 -22.77
CA LYS A 2 -9.46 10.41 -23.17
C LYS A 2 -8.74 9.06 -23.22
N TYR A 3 -8.25 8.66 -24.40
CA TYR A 3 -7.40 7.48 -24.53
C TYR A 3 -6.03 7.75 -23.93
N PHE A 4 -5.57 6.90 -23.02
CA PHE A 4 -4.32 7.13 -22.27
C PHE A 4 -3.35 5.95 -22.30
N LEU A 5 -3.82 4.75 -22.69
CA LEU A 5 -3.05 3.51 -22.68
C LEU A 5 -3.37 2.67 -23.93
N GLU A 6 -2.39 1.92 -24.43
CA GLU A 6 -2.57 0.91 -25.48
C GLU A 6 -1.94 -0.41 -25.07
N HIS A 7 -2.64 -1.49 -25.32
CA HIS A 7 -2.14 -2.85 -25.15
C HIS A 7 -2.65 -3.75 -26.28
N ASN A 8 -1.74 -4.45 -26.96
CA ASN A 8 -2.04 -5.36 -28.08
C ASN A 8 -2.95 -4.73 -29.16
N GLY A 9 -2.67 -3.47 -29.54
CA GLY A 9 -3.42 -2.74 -30.56
C GLY A 9 -4.79 -2.18 -30.11
N LYS A 10 -5.21 -2.49 -28.87
CA LYS A 10 -6.43 -1.91 -28.29
C LYS A 10 -6.09 -0.70 -27.42
N LYS A 11 -6.80 0.40 -27.65
CA LYS A 11 -6.69 1.62 -26.82
C LYS A 11 -7.70 1.61 -25.69
N TYR A 12 -7.25 2.05 -24.53
CA TYR A 12 -8.05 2.15 -23.31
C TYR A 12 -8.17 3.62 -22.90
N SER A 13 -9.41 4.01 -22.57
CA SER A 13 -9.74 5.36 -22.14
C SER A 13 -9.86 5.46 -20.61
N ASP A 14 -9.90 6.71 -20.12
CA ASP A 14 -10.26 7.04 -18.74
C ASP A 14 -11.60 6.43 -18.32
N LYS A 15 -12.59 6.40 -19.24
CA LYS A 15 -13.89 5.77 -19.00
C LYS A 15 -13.75 4.26 -18.78
N ASP A 16 -12.93 3.57 -19.60
CA ASP A 16 -12.71 2.12 -19.44
C ASP A 16 -12.12 1.80 -18.06
N LEU A 17 -11.21 2.66 -17.55
CA LEU A 17 -10.63 2.49 -16.22
C LEU A 17 -11.64 2.77 -15.11
N ILE A 18 -12.47 3.81 -15.24
CA ILE A 18 -13.54 4.12 -14.30
C ILE A 18 -14.56 2.97 -14.25
N ASP A 19 -14.95 2.43 -15.40
CA ASP A 19 -15.87 1.28 -15.47
C ASP A 19 -15.26 0.03 -14.81
N ALA A 20 -13.95 -0.21 -14.98
CA ALA A 20 -13.24 -1.30 -14.30
C ALA A 20 -13.25 -1.12 -12.78
N PHE A 21 -13.07 0.10 -12.28
CA PHE A 21 -13.15 0.42 -10.85
C PHE A 21 -14.56 0.18 -10.27
N TYR A 22 -15.61 0.57 -10.99
CA TYR A 22 -16.99 0.28 -10.59
C TYR A 22 -17.31 -1.23 -10.57
N GLN A 23 -16.80 -1.99 -11.54
CA GLN A 23 -16.95 -3.46 -11.57
C GLN A 23 -16.26 -4.12 -10.37
N LEU A 24 -15.15 -3.55 -9.89
CA LEU A 24 -14.48 -3.98 -8.67
C LEU A 24 -15.26 -3.58 -7.40
N GLY A 25 -16.34 -2.81 -7.52
CA GLY A 25 -17.19 -2.39 -6.40
C GLY A 25 -16.61 -1.21 -5.61
N ILE A 26 -15.77 -0.40 -6.25
CA ILE A 26 -15.37 0.89 -5.67
C ILE A 26 -16.57 1.84 -5.79
N LYS A 27 -16.80 2.62 -4.74
CA LYS A 27 -17.91 3.55 -4.64
C LYS A 27 -17.50 4.84 -3.95
N ARG A 28 -18.36 5.86 -4.04
CA ARG A 28 -18.19 7.12 -3.34
C ARG A 28 -18.04 6.90 -1.83
N GLY A 29 -17.10 7.62 -1.22
CA GLY A 29 -16.81 7.55 0.20
C GLY A 29 -15.84 6.42 0.60
N ASP A 30 -15.41 5.57 -0.33
CA ASP A 30 -14.44 4.50 -0.01
C ASP A 30 -13.10 5.07 0.44
N ILE A 31 -12.50 4.41 1.43
CA ILE A 31 -11.10 4.57 1.79
C ILE A 31 -10.32 3.51 1.03
N LEU A 32 -9.42 3.95 0.15
CA LEU A 32 -8.75 3.08 -0.78
C LEU A 32 -7.23 3.20 -0.63
N CYS A 33 -6.59 2.13 -0.14
CA CYS A 33 -5.13 2.01 -0.11
C CYS A 33 -4.65 1.27 -1.36
N VAL A 34 -3.88 1.94 -2.22
CA VAL A 34 -3.52 1.44 -3.55
C VAL A 34 -2.02 1.25 -3.68
N HIS A 35 -1.59 0.01 -3.84
CA HIS A 35 -0.25 -0.35 -4.29
C HIS A 35 -0.23 -0.41 -5.82
N THR A 36 0.79 0.18 -6.46
CA THR A 36 0.79 0.35 -7.92
C THR A 36 2.03 -0.25 -8.56
N GLU A 37 1.83 -0.95 -9.67
CA GLU A 37 2.86 -1.37 -10.60
C GLU A 37 2.33 -1.18 -12.02
N LEU A 38 2.81 -0.15 -12.72
CA LEU A 38 2.20 0.25 -14.00
C LEU A 38 2.82 -0.42 -15.22
N PHE A 39 3.93 -1.14 -15.04
CA PHE A 39 4.79 -1.57 -16.14
C PHE A 39 4.09 -2.50 -17.14
N ASN A 40 3.26 -3.42 -16.65
CA ASN A 40 2.64 -4.46 -17.50
C ASN A 40 1.33 -4.02 -18.15
N PHE A 41 0.74 -2.89 -17.76
CA PHE A 41 -0.55 -2.48 -18.33
C PHE A 41 -0.49 -2.18 -19.84
N GLY A 42 0.64 -1.69 -20.34
CA GLY A 42 0.83 -1.39 -21.75
C GLY A 42 1.62 -0.11 -22.00
N VAL A 43 1.47 0.44 -23.19
CA VAL A 43 2.21 1.63 -23.64
C VAL A 43 1.38 2.89 -23.38
N PRO A 44 1.91 3.88 -22.61
CA PRO A 44 1.24 5.15 -22.43
C PRO A 44 1.09 5.91 -23.75
N LEU A 45 -0.10 6.46 -24.02
CA LEU A 45 -0.41 7.27 -25.20
C LEU A 45 -0.26 8.78 -24.95
N LEU A 46 0.02 9.16 -23.72
CA LEU A 46 0.12 10.54 -23.25
C LEU A 46 1.54 10.81 -22.72
N SER A 47 1.87 12.08 -22.53
CA SER A 47 3.07 12.44 -21.77
C SER A 47 3.00 11.84 -20.36
N ARG A 48 4.17 11.60 -19.75
CA ARG A 48 4.26 10.97 -18.42
C ARG A 48 3.32 11.61 -17.39
N ASN A 49 3.33 12.93 -17.30
CA ASN A 49 2.52 13.63 -16.29
C ASN A 49 1.03 13.54 -16.59
N GLU A 50 0.63 13.68 -17.87
CA GLU A 50 -0.76 13.53 -18.27
C GLU A 50 -1.29 12.11 -18.05
N PHE A 51 -0.47 11.09 -18.32
CA PHE A 51 -0.80 9.69 -18.07
C PHE A 51 -1.07 9.44 -16.58
N LEU A 52 -0.14 9.85 -15.70
CA LEU A 52 -0.28 9.69 -14.26
C LEU A 52 -1.46 10.49 -13.70
N GLN A 53 -1.66 11.72 -14.18
CA GLN A 53 -2.80 12.56 -13.78
C GLN A 53 -4.13 11.94 -14.22
N THR A 54 -4.19 11.32 -15.39
CA THR A 54 -5.41 10.65 -15.89
C THR A 54 -5.79 9.51 -14.95
N ILE A 55 -4.83 8.69 -14.53
CA ILE A 55 -5.09 7.59 -13.57
C ILE A 55 -5.57 8.15 -12.21
N LEU A 56 -4.92 9.19 -11.67
CA LEU A 56 -5.35 9.81 -10.42
C LEU A 56 -6.76 10.38 -10.51
N ASN A 57 -7.09 11.03 -11.64
CA ASN A 57 -8.43 11.56 -11.85
C ASN A 57 -9.49 10.44 -11.85
N CYS A 58 -9.19 9.27 -12.42
CA CYS A 58 -10.09 8.12 -12.39
C CYS A 58 -10.33 7.63 -10.94
N PHE A 59 -9.29 7.57 -10.10
CA PHE A 59 -9.47 7.24 -8.68
C PHE A 59 -10.37 8.25 -7.97
N PHE A 60 -10.09 9.55 -8.11
CA PHE A 60 -10.87 10.59 -7.44
C PHE A 60 -12.31 10.70 -7.97
N GLU A 61 -12.54 10.41 -9.25
CA GLU A 61 -13.88 10.35 -9.84
C GLU A 61 -14.73 9.28 -9.16
N VAL A 62 -14.20 8.07 -8.97
CA VAL A 62 -14.98 6.95 -8.42
C VAL A 62 -15.18 7.04 -6.90
N ILE A 63 -14.16 7.50 -6.14
CA ILE A 63 -14.30 7.63 -4.70
C ILE A 63 -15.02 8.93 -4.27
N GLY A 64 -15.05 9.92 -5.16
CA GLY A 64 -15.67 11.22 -4.90
C GLY A 64 -14.93 12.03 -3.82
N LYS A 65 -15.48 13.21 -3.50
CA LYS A 65 -14.92 14.10 -2.47
C LYS A 65 -15.04 13.54 -1.05
N GLU A 66 -15.94 12.60 -0.82
CA GLU A 66 -16.15 11.89 0.43
C GLU A 66 -15.14 10.74 0.65
N GLY A 67 -14.46 10.33 -0.41
CA GLY A 67 -13.47 9.24 -0.38
C GLY A 67 -12.10 9.69 0.11
N THR A 68 -11.24 8.71 0.36
CA THR A 68 -9.84 8.95 0.74
C THR A 68 -8.93 7.99 -0.03
N LEU A 69 -7.97 8.56 -0.76
CA LEU A 69 -6.94 7.82 -1.48
C LEU A 69 -5.66 7.79 -0.67
N ILE A 70 -5.08 6.60 -0.53
CA ILE A 70 -3.85 6.33 0.20
C ILE A 70 -2.91 5.56 -0.73
N MET A 71 -1.66 6.02 -0.85
CA MET A 71 -0.65 5.31 -1.64
C MET A 71 0.65 5.18 -0.86
N PRO A 72 1.31 4.00 -0.86
CA PRO A 72 2.60 3.84 -0.20
C PRO A 72 3.65 4.73 -0.86
N THR A 73 4.43 5.41 -0.04
CA THR A 73 5.54 6.27 -0.46
C THR A 73 6.82 5.94 0.29
N PHE A 74 7.05 4.65 0.53
CA PHE A 74 8.17 4.11 1.31
C PHE A 74 9.51 4.65 0.82
N THR A 75 10.38 5.01 1.77
CA THR A 75 11.72 5.53 1.49
C THR A 75 12.82 4.62 2.00
N TYR A 76 12.54 3.92 3.12
CA TYR A 76 13.53 3.17 3.90
C TYR A 76 14.70 4.06 4.37
N SER A 77 14.44 5.36 4.58
CA SER A 77 15.50 6.34 4.90
C SER A 77 16.26 5.95 6.16
N PHE A 78 15.57 5.67 7.26
CA PHE A 78 16.26 5.32 8.52
C PHE A 78 16.97 3.97 8.46
N CYS A 79 16.52 3.03 7.63
CA CYS A 79 17.25 1.77 7.40
C CYS A 79 18.59 1.98 6.70
N LYS A 80 18.81 3.14 6.09
CA LYS A 80 20.03 3.52 5.37
C LYS A 80 20.82 4.62 6.05
N ASN A 81 20.42 5.02 7.27
CA ASN A 81 20.97 6.17 7.99
C ASN A 81 20.82 7.49 7.19
N GLU A 82 19.75 7.63 6.42
CA GLU A 82 19.41 8.83 5.65
C GLU A 82 18.35 9.66 6.40
N ILE A 83 18.39 10.98 6.22
CA ILE A 83 17.33 11.89 6.70
C ILE A 83 16.02 11.54 5.99
N TYR A 84 14.92 11.52 6.72
CA TYR A 84 13.59 11.49 6.14
C TYR A 84 13.01 12.91 6.11
N ASP A 85 12.97 13.49 4.92
CA ASP A 85 12.30 14.75 4.64
C ASP A 85 10.93 14.44 4.01
N LYS A 86 9.85 14.81 4.68
CA LYS A 86 8.47 14.52 4.23
C LYS A 86 8.18 15.04 2.82
N ILE A 87 8.75 16.18 2.47
CA ILE A 87 8.55 16.82 1.17
C ILE A 87 9.52 16.30 0.12
N ASN A 88 10.81 16.20 0.45
CA ASN A 88 11.86 15.99 -0.53
C ASN A 88 12.31 14.54 -0.69
N SER A 89 12.16 13.68 0.34
CA SER A 89 12.55 12.27 0.23
C SER A 89 11.71 11.54 -0.82
N LYS A 90 12.36 11.10 -1.92
CA LYS A 90 11.71 10.39 -3.03
C LYS A 90 11.25 8.99 -2.58
N THR A 91 10.09 8.59 -3.05
CA THR A 91 9.64 7.21 -2.85
C THR A 91 10.27 6.25 -3.85
N LYS A 92 10.39 4.97 -3.44
CA LYS A 92 10.81 3.85 -4.30
C LYS A 92 9.63 3.02 -4.81
N MET A 93 8.39 3.40 -4.46
CA MET A 93 7.17 2.64 -4.73
C MET A 93 6.55 2.87 -6.12
N GLY A 94 7.28 3.52 -7.02
CA GLY A 94 6.84 3.69 -8.39
C GLY A 94 6.44 5.12 -8.77
N ALA A 95 6.17 5.30 -10.08
CA ALA A 95 5.98 6.61 -10.67
C ALA A 95 4.68 7.29 -10.23
N LEU A 96 3.58 6.53 -10.10
CA LEU A 96 2.28 7.08 -9.70
C LEU A 96 2.30 7.53 -8.24
N ASN A 97 2.93 6.76 -7.35
CA ASN A 97 3.08 7.07 -5.94
C ASN A 97 3.94 8.34 -5.74
N GLU A 98 5.05 8.47 -6.50
CA GLU A 98 5.89 9.66 -6.49
C GLU A 98 5.15 10.88 -7.05
N TYR A 99 4.32 10.70 -8.07
CA TYR A 99 3.50 11.75 -8.64
C TYR A 99 2.39 12.18 -7.69
N PHE A 100 1.69 11.21 -7.07
CA PHE A 100 0.60 11.47 -6.13
C PHE A 100 1.06 12.25 -4.90
N ARG A 101 2.17 11.86 -4.25
CA ARG A 101 2.66 12.56 -3.06
C ARG A 101 3.00 14.04 -3.28
N LYS A 102 3.20 14.45 -4.56
CA LYS A 102 3.51 15.84 -4.96
C LYS A 102 2.27 16.64 -5.37
N GLN A 103 1.09 16.02 -5.36
CA GLN A 103 -0.13 16.72 -5.72
C GLN A 103 -0.53 17.72 -4.63
N THR A 104 -1.06 18.85 -5.05
CA THR A 104 -1.59 19.86 -4.12
C THR A 104 -2.63 19.22 -3.18
N GLY A 105 -2.45 19.40 -1.88
CA GLY A 105 -3.32 18.85 -0.83
C GLY A 105 -3.04 17.37 -0.49
N ALA A 106 -2.08 16.70 -1.12
CA ALA A 106 -1.62 15.42 -0.62
C ALA A 106 -0.73 15.61 0.62
N LYS A 107 -1.03 14.89 1.69
CA LYS A 107 -0.26 14.89 2.94
C LYS A 107 0.54 13.60 3.04
N ARG A 108 1.62 13.60 3.82
CA ARG A 108 2.48 12.41 3.98
C ARG A 108 2.67 12.08 5.44
N THR A 109 2.68 10.79 5.78
CA THR A 109 2.89 10.33 7.16
C THR A 109 4.31 10.54 7.66
N ASN A 110 4.50 10.48 8.99
CA ASN A 110 5.79 10.66 9.67
C ASN A 110 6.60 9.36 9.78
N ASP A 111 6.20 8.27 9.13
CA ASP A 111 6.98 7.03 9.11
C ASP A 111 8.16 7.16 8.12
N PRO A 112 9.43 7.13 8.59
CA PRO A 112 10.60 7.30 7.73
C PRO A 112 11.00 6.06 6.95
N ILE A 113 10.27 4.95 7.12
CA ILE A 113 10.51 3.66 6.46
C ILE A 113 9.33 3.35 5.53
N PHE A 114 8.11 3.31 6.08
CA PHE A 114 6.87 2.95 5.39
C PHE A 114 5.88 4.12 5.31
N SER A 115 6.34 5.28 4.87
CA SER A 115 5.46 6.43 4.69
C SER A 115 4.38 6.22 3.65
N PHE A 116 3.26 6.92 3.79
CA PHE A 116 2.16 6.97 2.84
C PHE A 116 1.81 8.41 2.46
N ALA A 117 1.44 8.62 1.20
CA ALA A 117 0.76 9.83 0.78
C ALA A 117 -0.75 9.60 0.86
N ILE A 118 -1.48 10.63 1.32
CA ILE A 118 -2.90 10.54 1.64
C ILE A 118 -3.59 11.81 1.20
N LYS A 119 -4.79 11.67 0.59
CA LYS A 119 -5.64 12.79 0.23
C LYS A 119 -7.10 12.37 0.24
N GLY A 120 -7.95 13.12 0.94
CA GLY A 120 -9.39 12.91 0.96
C GLY A 120 -10.04 13.23 2.29
N ALA A 121 -11.34 12.91 2.40
CA ALA A 121 -12.19 13.35 3.52
C ALA A 121 -11.73 12.86 4.89
N LYS A 122 -11.09 11.69 4.96
CA LYS A 122 -10.62 11.09 6.23
C LYS A 122 -9.10 11.11 6.38
N GLU A 123 -8.39 11.98 5.65
CA GLU A 123 -6.93 12.01 5.64
C GLU A 123 -6.32 12.22 7.04
N GLU A 124 -6.93 13.05 7.89
CA GLU A 124 -6.42 13.37 9.24
C GLU A 124 -6.34 12.14 10.16
N LEU A 125 -7.20 11.13 9.95
CA LEU A 125 -7.15 9.89 10.74
C LEU A 125 -5.82 9.15 10.56
N PHE A 126 -5.23 9.24 9.36
CA PHE A 126 -4.03 8.51 8.93
C PHE A 126 -2.73 9.28 9.19
N LEU A 127 -2.80 10.53 9.70
CA LEU A 127 -1.63 11.37 9.93
C LEU A 127 -1.14 11.34 11.38
N LYS A 128 -1.73 10.48 12.20
CA LYS A 128 -1.27 10.25 13.58
C LYS A 128 0.16 9.75 13.57
N ASP A 129 0.92 10.14 14.58
CA ASP A 129 2.28 9.63 14.74
C ASP A 129 2.28 8.18 15.22
N THR A 130 3.30 7.43 14.85
CA THR A 130 3.46 6.03 15.23
C THR A 130 4.89 5.76 15.70
N THR A 131 5.04 4.83 16.63
CA THR A 131 6.33 4.36 17.16
C THR A 131 6.78 3.05 16.54
N SER A 132 5.89 2.36 15.82
CA SER A 132 6.20 1.18 15.02
C SER A 132 5.58 1.30 13.62
N CYS A 133 6.29 0.80 12.60
CA CYS A 133 5.82 0.85 11.21
C CYS A 133 4.49 0.12 10.98
N PHE A 134 4.19 -0.89 11.80
CA PHE A 134 2.98 -1.72 11.70
C PHE A 134 2.23 -1.83 13.05
N GLY A 135 2.58 -0.98 14.02
CA GLY A 135 1.94 -0.91 15.34
C GLY A 135 0.78 0.07 15.39
N GLU A 136 0.50 0.55 16.60
CA GLU A 136 -0.57 1.50 16.86
C GLU A 136 -0.45 2.78 16.02
N ASN A 137 -1.57 3.25 15.50
CA ASN A 137 -1.72 4.40 14.62
C ASN A 137 -1.03 4.26 13.24
N CYS A 138 -0.48 3.10 12.89
CA CYS A 138 0.00 2.89 11.53
C CYS A 138 -1.16 2.95 10.51
N VAL A 139 -0.83 3.24 9.25
CA VAL A 139 -1.84 3.37 8.19
C VAL A 139 -2.68 2.11 8.03
N TYR A 140 -2.10 0.94 8.19
CA TYR A 140 -2.81 -0.33 8.03
C TYR A 140 -3.75 -0.64 9.19
N GLU A 141 -3.40 -0.25 10.42
CA GLU A 141 -4.32 -0.35 11.55
C GLU A 141 -5.57 0.49 11.31
N ILE A 142 -5.37 1.75 10.92
CA ILE A 142 -6.48 2.68 10.68
C ILE A 142 -7.31 2.23 9.49
N LEU A 143 -6.68 1.76 8.41
CA LEU A 143 -7.37 1.19 7.25
C LEU A 143 -8.27 0.02 7.66
N THR A 144 -7.77 -0.86 8.53
CA THR A 144 -8.51 -2.02 9.07
C THR A 144 -9.68 -1.57 9.93
N LYS A 145 -9.47 -0.63 10.87
CA LYS A 145 -10.49 -0.09 11.76
C LYS A 145 -11.61 0.65 11.00
N GLU A 146 -11.23 1.40 9.97
CA GLU A 146 -12.16 2.16 9.12
C GLU A 146 -12.82 1.31 8.02
N ASN A 147 -12.61 -0.01 8.03
CA ASN A 147 -13.15 -0.94 7.03
C ASN A 147 -12.77 -0.55 5.59
N GLY A 148 -11.56 -0.02 5.42
CA GLY A 148 -11.03 0.42 4.14
C GLY A 148 -10.69 -0.75 3.22
N LYS A 149 -10.46 -0.42 1.95
CA LYS A 149 -10.12 -1.39 0.91
C LYS A 149 -8.64 -1.32 0.56
N TYR A 150 -8.05 -2.48 0.38
CA TYR A 150 -6.70 -2.63 -0.14
C TYR A 150 -6.77 -3.03 -1.61
N MET A 151 -6.01 -2.35 -2.45
CA MET A 151 -5.96 -2.60 -3.89
C MET A 151 -4.52 -2.81 -4.35
N THR A 152 -4.31 -3.79 -5.23
CA THR A 152 -3.13 -3.85 -6.10
C THR A 152 -3.55 -3.43 -7.51
N PHE A 153 -2.99 -2.33 -7.97
CA PHE A 153 -3.18 -1.81 -9.33
C PHE A 153 -1.98 -2.23 -10.17
N GLY A 154 -2.05 -3.44 -10.72
CA GLY A 154 -0.92 -4.20 -11.25
C GLY A 154 -0.03 -4.78 -10.14
N GLY A 155 0.77 -5.78 -10.50
CA GLY A 155 1.71 -6.43 -9.59
C GLY A 155 1.08 -7.16 -8.40
N GLN A 156 1.92 -7.48 -7.43
CA GLN A 156 1.54 -8.22 -6.23
C GLN A 156 2.21 -7.57 -5.00
N GLY A 157 1.50 -6.68 -4.33
CA GLY A 157 1.98 -6.07 -3.09
C GLY A 157 1.13 -6.51 -1.90
N HIS A 158 1.73 -7.12 -0.87
CA HIS A 158 1.00 -7.60 0.31
C HIS A 158 1.57 -7.06 1.62
N THR A 159 2.01 -5.80 1.63
CA THR A 159 2.63 -5.17 2.81
C THR A 159 1.67 -5.09 4.01
N LEU A 160 0.35 -5.10 3.77
CA LEU A 160 -0.67 -5.20 4.81
C LEU A 160 -0.50 -6.45 5.70
N THR A 161 0.07 -7.54 5.15
CA THR A 161 0.40 -8.76 5.90
C THR A 161 1.32 -8.49 7.09
N HIS A 162 2.27 -7.54 6.97
CA HIS A 162 3.19 -7.20 8.06
C HIS A 162 2.49 -6.58 9.27
N TYR A 163 1.37 -5.89 9.06
CA TYR A 163 0.54 -5.43 10.17
C TYR A 163 -0.04 -6.64 10.95
N ALA A 164 -0.56 -7.64 10.25
CA ALA A 164 -1.07 -8.84 10.91
C ALA A 164 0.03 -9.60 11.66
N GLU A 165 1.23 -9.73 11.08
CA GLU A 165 2.38 -10.40 11.69
C GLU A 165 2.84 -9.67 12.97
N GLU A 166 2.91 -8.34 12.97
CA GLU A 166 3.31 -7.57 14.16
C GLU A 166 2.25 -7.64 15.26
N GLN A 167 0.95 -7.51 14.90
CA GLN A 167 -0.13 -7.59 15.90
C GLN A 167 -0.28 -8.99 16.52
N PHE A 168 0.06 -10.04 15.76
CA PHE A 168 0.04 -11.43 16.25
C PHE A 168 1.31 -11.81 17.02
N ASP A 169 2.35 -10.97 16.98
CA ASP A 169 3.68 -11.22 17.58
C ASP A 169 4.32 -12.53 17.11
N VAL A 170 4.38 -12.73 15.78
CA VAL A 170 4.91 -13.96 15.19
C VAL A 170 6.38 -14.17 15.56
N PHE A 171 6.76 -15.39 15.97
CA PHE A 171 8.08 -15.71 16.51
C PHE A 171 9.25 -15.54 15.51
N TYR A 172 8.99 -15.57 14.20
CA TYR A 172 10.03 -15.46 13.15
C TYR A 172 10.39 -14.00 12.77
N ARG A 173 9.87 -13.03 13.52
CA ARG A 173 10.21 -11.60 13.42
C ARG A 173 10.64 -11.06 14.79
N TYR A 174 11.19 -9.85 14.79
CA TYR A 174 11.54 -9.11 16.01
C TYR A 174 11.54 -7.61 15.75
N HIS A 175 11.34 -6.82 16.79
CA HIS A 175 11.42 -5.37 16.71
C HIS A 175 12.86 -4.90 16.61
N LYS A 176 13.19 -4.20 15.52
CA LYS A 176 14.45 -3.51 15.34
C LYS A 176 14.20 -2.01 15.31
N PHE A 177 14.94 -1.26 16.14
CA PHE A 177 14.79 0.18 16.23
C PHE A 177 15.71 0.88 15.25
N PHE A 178 15.18 1.92 14.60
CA PHE A 178 15.89 2.79 13.69
C PHE A 178 15.70 4.23 14.14
N SER A 179 16.79 4.98 14.28
CA SER A 179 16.78 6.38 14.70
C SER A 179 17.39 7.27 13.63
N GLY A 180 16.89 8.47 13.50
CA GLY A 180 17.40 9.43 12.53
C GLY A 180 16.72 10.79 12.65
N ILE A 181 17.02 11.68 11.71
CA ILE A 181 16.43 13.01 11.61
C ILE A 181 15.22 12.95 10.67
N LEU A 182 14.08 13.44 11.15
CA LEU A 182 12.88 13.71 10.36
C LEU A 182 12.77 15.22 10.15
N ILE A 183 12.51 15.64 8.91
CA ILE A 183 12.14 17.01 8.55
C ILE A 183 10.66 17.01 8.16
N ASP A 184 9.85 17.78 8.88
CA ASP A 184 8.41 17.85 8.64
C ASP A 184 8.03 18.79 7.46
N GLU A 185 6.73 18.96 7.24
CA GLU A 185 6.18 19.84 6.20
C GLU A 185 6.43 21.33 6.44
N ASN A 186 6.78 21.72 7.66
CA ASN A 186 7.13 23.10 8.06
C ASN A 186 8.64 23.33 8.05
N ASN A 187 9.43 22.36 7.53
CA ASN A 187 10.89 22.38 7.52
C ASN A 187 11.51 22.37 8.94
N ILE A 188 10.80 21.79 9.92
CA ILE A 188 11.29 21.61 11.29
C ILE A 188 11.94 20.25 11.40
N SER A 189 13.19 20.21 11.87
CA SER A 189 13.97 18.99 12.07
C SER A 189 13.87 18.51 13.51
N TYR A 190 13.66 17.21 13.70
CA TYR A 190 13.69 16.58 15.01
C TYR A 190 14.19 15.13 14.94
N ASN A 191 14.68 14.62 16.05
CA ASN A 191 15.07 13.23 16.17
C ASN A 191 13.81 12.36 16.32
N LYS A 192 13.77 11.28 15.55
CA LYS A 192 12.72 10.26 15.65
C LYS A 192 13.34 8.88 15.75
N THR A 193 12.73 8.04 16.56
CA THR A 193 13.01 6.60 16.63
C THR A 193 11.73 5.86 16.26
N ILE A 194 11.84 4.86 15.40
CA ILE A 194 10.73 3.99 15.00
C ILE A 194 11.17 2.53 15.04
N SER A 195 10.28 1.67 15.44
CA SER A 195 10.47 0.23 15.38
C SER A 195 9.98 -0.33 14.04
N TYR A 196 10.72 -1.27 13.48
CA TYR A 196 10.28 -2.08 12.35
C TYR A 196 10.37 -3.54 12.73
N TYR A 197 9.26 -4.30 12.57
CA TYR A 197 9.16 -5.71 12.86
C TYR A 197 9.79 -6.51 11.72
N VAL A 198 11.12 -6.73 11.83
CA VAL A 198 11.94 -7.32 10.78
C VAL A 198 12.01 -8.84 10.90
N ARG A 199 12.25 -9.52 9.79
CA ARG A 199 12.47 -10.98 9.77
C ARG A 199 13.74 -11.36 10.52
N LYS A 200 13.71 -12.49 11.21
CA LYS A 200 14.92 -13.19 11.69
C LYS A 200 15.62 -13.82 10.48
N LEU A 201 16.92 -13.61 10.35
CA LEU A 201 17.71 -14.12 9.23
C LEU A 201 18.48 -15.41 9.58
N ASP A 202 18.47 -15.81 10.83
CA ASP A 202 19.06 -17.04 11.37
C ASP A 202 18.13 -18.25 11.28
N ILE A 203 16.90 -18.04 10.84
CA ILE A 203 15.90 -19.08 10.57
C ILE A 203 15.28 -18.89 9.20
N SER A 204 14.65 -19.94 8.63
CA SER A 204 13.85 -19.78 7.41
C SER A 204 12.63 -18.92 7.70
N SER A 205 12.61 -17.71 7.16
CA SER A 205 11.54 -16.70 7.36
C SER A 205 11.17 -15.97 6.07
N GLU A 206 11.52 -16.53 4.90
CA GLU A 206 11.12 -15.97 3.61
C GLU A 206 9.58 -16.03 3.46
N PRO A 207 8.95 -14.97 2.93
CA PRO A 207 7.50 -14.94 2.77
C PRO A 207 7.01 -16.00 1.79
N ASN A 208 6.03 -16.80 2.19
CA ASN A 208 5.31 -17.70 1.30
C ASN A 208 4.25 -16.95 0.51
N LEU A 209 4.65 -16.41 -0.66
CA LEU A 209 3.77 -15.61 -1.50
C LEU A 209 2.55 -16.40 -2.00
N ILE A 210 2.68 -17.69 -2.25
CA ILE A 210 1.57 -18.55 -2.71
C ILE A 210 0.49 -18.60 -1.63
N ASN A 211 0.87 -18.85 -0.38
CA ASN A 211 -0.08 -18.90 0.72
C ASN A 211 -0.74 -17.53 0.98
N ILE A 212 0.06 -16.45 0.94
CA ILE A 212 -0.46 -15.09 1.08
C ILE A 212 -1.52 -14.80 0.00
N ILE A 213 -1.24 -15.11 -1.28
CA ILE A 213 -2.17 -14.91 -2.40
C ILE A 213 -3.43 -15.77 -2.21
N ASN A 214 -3.28 -17.03 -1.79
CA ASN A 214 -4.42 -17.93 -1.54
C ASN A 214 -5.32 -17.39 -0.42
N ILE A 215 -4.73 -16.82 0.63
CA ILE A 215 -5.50 -16.20 1.71
C ILE A 215 -6.23 -14.94 1.22
N VAL A 216 -5.56 -14.07 0.43
CA VAL A 216 -6.22 -12.92 -0.20
C VAL A 216 -7.40 -13.37 -1.04
N ASN A 217 -7.21 -14.37 -1.91
CA ASN A 217 -8.25 -14.88 -2.79
C ASN A 217 -9.42 -15.56 -2.03
N SER A 218 -9.22 -15.95 -0.78
CA SER A 218 -10.26 -16.55 0.06
C SER A 218 -11.16 -15.54 0.75
N THR A 219 -10.82 -14.23 0.72
CA THR A 219 -11.69 -13.19 1.27
C THR A 219 -12.98 -13.10 0.45
N LYS A 220 -14.14 -13.01 1.13
CA LYS A 220 -15.48 -12.95 0.46
C LYS A 220 -15.63 -11.74 -0.46
N ASN A 221 -14.92 -10.65 -0.10
CA ASN A 221 -14.95 -9.39 -0.86
C ASN A 221 -13.81 -9.26 -1.87
N PHE A 222 -13.00 -10.30 -2.09
CA PHE A 222 -11.99 -10.30 -3.13
C PHE A 222 -12.63 -10.15 -4.51
N LYS A 223 -12.12 -9.21 -5.29
CA LYS A 223 -12.48 -9.05 -6.70
C LYS A 223 -11.24 -8.79 -7.53
N LYS A 224 -11.28 -9.30 -8.74
CA LYS A 224 -10.23 -9.14 -9.75
C LYS A 224 -10.85 -8.64 -11.05
N ASN A 225 -10.19 -7.69 -11.69
CA ASN A 225 -10.50 -7.22 -13.04
C ASN A 225 -9.23 -7.25 -13.88
N ASN A 226 -9.30 -7.84 -15.07
CA ASN A 226 -8.23 -7.75 -16.05
C ASN A 226 -8.39 -6.44 -16.82
N PHE A 227 -7.42 -5.54 -16.72
CA PHE A 227 -7.42 -4.27 -17.41
C PHE A 227 -6.15 -4.15 -18.27
N ALA A 228 -6.33 -3.95 -19.57
CA ALA A 228 -5.22 -3.91 -20.53
C ALA A 228 -4.28 -5.13 -20.38
N GLY A 229 -3.00 -4.95 -20.12
CA GLY A 229 -2.01 -6.02 -20.02
C GLY A 229 -1.80 -6.59 -18.61
N ASP A 230 -2.52 -6.11 -17.60
CA ASP A 230 -2.36 -6.57 -16.22
C ASP A 230 -3.72 -6.70 -15.51
N HIS A 231 -3.70 -6.89 -14.23
CA HIS A 231 -4.90 -7.05 -13.42
C HIS A 231 -4.95 -6.05 -12.25
N ILE A 232 -6.15 -5.83 -11.78
CA ILE A 232 -6.44 -5.01 -10.61
C ILE A 232 -7.16 -5.91 -9.61
N ASN A 233 -6.59 -6.06 -8.41
CA ASN A 233 -7.21 -6.81 -7.33
C ASN A 233 -7.64 -5.85 -6.22
N ILE A 234 -8.76 -6.16 -5.57
CA ILE A 234 -9.26 -5.40 -4.43
C ILE A 234 -9.88 -6.34 -3.40
N TYR A 235 -9.68 -6.03 -2.14
CA TYR A 235 -10.28 -6.74 -1.02
C TYR A 235 -10.45 -5.82 0.19
N ASN A 236 -11.26 -6.24 1.15
CA ASN A 236 -11.45 -5.51 2.39
C ASN A 236 -10.29 -5.78 3.35
N ALA A 237 -9.67 -4.72 3.88
CA ALA A 237 -8.51 -4.84 4.75
C ALA A 237 -8.85 -5.57 6.06
N LYS A 238 -10.00 -5.24 6.69
CA LYS A 238 -10.42 -5.85 7.95
C LYS A 238 -10.65 -7.35 7.80
N GLU A 239 -11.41 -7.77 6.79
CA GLU A 239 -11.69 -9.18 6.52
C GLU A 239 -10.40 -9.97 6.29
N TYR A 240 -9.46 -9.41 5.51
CA TYR A 240 -8.18 -10.06 5.26
C TYR A 240 -7.36 -10.25 6.55
N ILE A 241 -7.30 -9.25 7.40
CA ILE A 241 -6.58 -9.31 8.67
C ILE A 241 -7.22 -10.33 9.62
N GLU A 242 -8.55 -10.38 9.72
CA GLU A 242 -9.27 -11.36 10.53
C GLU A 242 -8.98 -12.80 10.09
N ILE A 243 -9.01 -13.06 8.77
CA ILE A 243 -8.65 -14.38 8.22
C ILE A 243 -7.17 -14.72 8.48
N LEU A 244 -6.27 -13.74 8.36
CA LEU A 244 -4.85 -13.95 8.67
C LEU A 244 -4.65 -14.39 10.14
N TRP A 245 -5.29 -13.71 11.08
CA TRP A 245 -5.17 -14.05 12.50
C TRP A 245 -5.73 -15.45 12.80
N GLU A 246 -6.88 -15.81 12.24
CA GLU A 246 -7.41 -17.18 12.35
C GLU A 246 -6.42 -18.23 11.82
N LYS A 247 -5.76 -17.94 10.70
CA LYS A 247 -4.76 -18.84 10.12
C LYS A 247 -3.47 -18.91 10.93
N LEU A 248 -2.99 -17.79 11.45
CA LEU A 248 -1.80 -17.73 12.31
C LEU A 248 -2.02 -18.42 13.65
N ASP A 249 -3.24 -18.37 14.21
CA ASP A 249 -3.60 -19.09 15.44
C ASP A 249 -3.51 -20.61 15.25
N ILE A 250 -3.86 -21.11 14.07
CA ILE A 250 -3.76 -22.53 13.72
C ILE A 250 -2.30 -22.91 13.38
N ASN A 251 -1.60 -22.07 12.59
CA ASN A 251 -0.25 -22.32 12.16
C ASN A 251 0.52 -21.01 11.95
N GLN A 252 1.39 -20.67 12.90
CA GLN A 252 2.20 -19.44 12.84
C GLN A 252 3.18 -19.39 11.65
N THR A 253 3.53 -20.56 11.05
CA THR A 253 4.47 -20.62 9.92
C THR A 253 3.79 -20.51 8.55
N ILE A 254 2.46 -20.35 8.50
CA ILE A 254 1.70 -20.37 7.24
C ILE A 254 2.12 -19.27 6.24
N LEU A 255 2.70 -18.18 6.75
CA LEU A 255 3.13 -17.03 5.93
C LEU A 255 4.60 -17.08 5.50
N ILE A 256 5.35 -18.12 5.89
CA ILE A 256 6.77 -18.28 5.55
C ILE A 256 6.99 -19.58 4.80
N GLU A 257 8.04 -19.57 3.93
CA GLU A 257 8.45 -20.77 3.18
C GLU A 257 9.28 -21.70 4.06
N ASN A 258 9.09 -23.03 3.88
CA ASN A 258 9.98 -24.11 4.34
C ASN A 258 10.48 -23.93 5.78
N TYR A 259 9.56 -23.69 6.72
CA TYR A 259 9.93 -23.73 8.15
C TYR A 259 10.20 -25.18 8.62
N ASP A 260 10.35 -26.12 7.71
CA ASP A 260 10.79 -27.47 8.04
C ASP A 260 12.27 -27.44 8.38
N THR A 261 12.53 -27.33 9.68
CA THR A 261 13.67 -27.91 10.38
C THR A 261 15.02 -27.94 9.63
N ILE A 262 15.78 -26.89 9.76
CA ILE A 262 17.24 -27.05 9.83
C ILE A 262 17.53 -27.56 11.27
N TYR A 263 17.46 -28.88 11.45
CA TYR A 263 18.09 -29.62 12.55
C TYR A 263 19.16 -30.53 11.98
#